data_6fea5638fc7f306aedf0be4b514f76d7
#
_entry.id   6fea5638fc7f306aedf0be4b514f76d7
#
_cell.length_a   1.000
_cell.length_b   1.000
_cell.length_c   1.000
_cell.angle_alpha   90.00
_cell.angle_beta   90.00
_cell.angle_gamma   90.00
#
_symmetry.space_group_name_H-M   'P 1'
#
loop_
_entity.id
_entity.type
_entity.pdbx_description
1 polymer ?
#
loop_
_entity_poly.entity_id
_entity_poly.type
_entity_poly.pdbx_seq_one_letter_code
_entity_poly.pdbx_strand_id
1 'polypeptide(L)'
;MLASQRDLFQMPRDTCYLNSASYSPLPLRTQEAGRAAVGRKATPWTLEPGFANHQHERARAAAARLIHADAADMALIPSISYGVATAAKILTIERGTRVIVLENDHSSPVLEWHTRAGAQGFAVETVNRPDDGDWTSAVLAAIERSGAAPVGLASISSVHWSDGGLIDIEKVGLALRQRGASFLIDATHSAGVLTMDVRRLDPDFVLFPTYKWLLGPYGRAFLYVARRHQGGIPLEQTAFGRRDVRAENEVYFADVSYLPDARRFDMGERDHFISMEMASIGMEMMAEWGASAVAQRLLMLTERIAEGLRGFGVSAPERSVRAPHILSLGFENLGFENLGFEDGMPAGLIEGLATEGIYVAPRLGRMRISPHVFNDEADADRFVAALAKRLRG
;
A
#
# COMPACT_ATOMS: atom_id res chain seq x y z
N MET A 1 5.79 9.83 -21.98
CA MET A 1 6.10 9.80 -20.53
C MET A 1 5.17 10.77 -19.84
N LEU A 2 4.63 10.43 -18.67
CA LEU A 2 3.76 11.33 -17.87
C LEU A 2 4.58 12.56 -17.43
N ALA A 3 4.06 13.76 -17.70
CA ALA A 3 4.67 15.01 -17.22
C ALA A 3 4.46 15.16 -15.71
N SER A 4 5.20 16.10 -15.07
CA SER A 4 4.91 16.45 -13.66
C SER A 4 3.49 16.96 -13.52
N GLN A 5 2.80 16.48 -12.50
CA GLN A 5 1.44 16.87 -12.15
C GLN A 5 1.41 17.89 -11.01
N ARG A 6 2.52 18.59 -10.77
CA ARG A 6 2.70 19.51 -9.63
C ARG A 6 1.58 20.56 -9.51
N ASP A 7 1.12 21.07 -10.64
CA ASP A 7 0.09 22.12 -10.68
C ASP A 7 -1.28 21.67 -10.17
N LEU A 8 -1.48 20.34 -10.02
CA LEU A 8 -2.67 19.77 -9.40
C LEU A 8 -2.59 19.72 -7.87
N PHE A 9 -1.49 20.20 -7.27
CA PHE A 9 -1.24 20.18 -5.85
C PHE A 9 -0.89 21.57 -5.32
N GLN A 10 -1.26 21.83 -4.06
CA GLN A 10 -0.84 23.04 -3.36
C GLN A 10 0.59 22.82 -2.81
N MET A 11 1.57 22.90 -3.70
CA MET A 11 2.97 22.62 -3.37
C MET A 11 3.88 23.78 -3.82
N PRO A 12 4.40 24.59 -2.88
CA PRO A 12 5.33 25.66 -3.19
C PRO A 12 6.61 25.16 -3.87
N ARG A 13 7.26 26.01 -4.69
CA ARG A 13 8.49 25.62 -5.40
C ARG A 13 9.71 25.43 -4.51
N ASP A 14 9.71 25.99 -3.32
CA ASP A 14 10.71 25.79 -2.28
C ASP A 14 10.49 24.50 -1.45
N THR A 15 9.46 23.75 -1.74
CA THR A 15 9.16 22.46 -1.10
C THR A 15 9.52 21.31 -2.03
N CYS A 16 10.50 20.50 -1.62
CA CYS A 16 10.88 19.23 -2.25
C CYS A 16 10.41 18.07 -1.36
N TYR A 17 9.19 17.57 -1.59
CA TYR A 17 8.60 16.53 -0.79
C TYR A 17 8.80 15.16 -1.43
N LEU A 18 9.70 14.36 -0.87
CA LEU A 18 10.11 13.03 -1.35
C LEU A 18 9.72 11.91 -0.36
N ASN A 19 8.59 12.04 0.30
CA ASN A 19 8.15 11.10 1.35
C ASN A 19 6.72 10.57 1.17
N SER A 20 6.29 10.35 -0.08
CA SER A 20 4.95 9.85 -0.42
C SER A 20 4.66 8.46 0.13
N ALA A 21 5.69 7.63 0.33
CA ALA A 21 5.54 6.32 0.96
C ALA A 21 5.10 6.39 2.44
N SER A 22 5.16 7.57 3.08
CA SER A 22 4.55 7.82 4.40
C SER A 22 3.15 8.42 4.25
N TYR A 23 3.05 9.57 3.59
CA TYR A 23 1.80 10.28 3.30
C TYR A 23 1.95 11.04 1.99
N SER A 24 0.95 11.03 1.11
CA SER A 24 0.94 11.93 -0.04
C SER A 24 0.09 13.17 0.25
N PRO A 25 0.49 14.36 -0.25
CA PRO A 25 -0.37 15.53 -0.24
C PRO A 25 -1.63 15.26 -1.09
N LEU A 26 -2.74 15.84 -0.68
CA LEU A 26 -3.99 15.74 -1.42
C LEU A 26 -3.97 16.66 -2.66
N PRO A 27 -4.38 16.17 -3.84
CA PRO A 27 -4.64 17.02 -4.99
C PRO A 27 -5.69 18.11 -4.69
N LEU A 28 -5.63 19.24 -5.38
CA LEU A 28 -6.60 20.35 -5.22
C LEU A 28 -8.04 19.87 -5.39
N ARG A 29 -8.33 19.07 -6.42
CA ARG A 29 -9.65 18.47 -6.66
C ARG A 29 -10.15 17.61 -5.48
N THR A 30 -9.25 16.85 -4.85
CA THR A 30 -9.57 16.05 -3.66
C THR A 30 -9.85 16.93 -2.45
N GLN A 31 -9.08 18.02 -2.27
CA GLN A 31 -9.32 18.99 -1.19
C GLN A 31 -10.67 19.69 -1.35
N GLU A 32 -11.02 20.11 -2.57
CA GLU A 32 -12.30 20.76 -2.88
C GLU A 32 -13.48 19.85 -2.58
N ALA A 33 -13.41 18.59 -2.99
CA ALA A 33 -14.43 17.58 -2.68
C ALA A 33 -14.59 17.39 -1.16
N GLY A 34 -13.49 17.34 -0.41
CA GLY A 34 -13.53 17.24 1.05
C GLY A 34 -14.22 18.44 1.70
N ARG A 35 -13.90 19.67 1.28
CA ARG A 35 -14.56 20.91 1.77
C ARG A 35 -16.06 20.91 1.45
N ALA A 36 -16.44 20.55 0.21
CA ALA A 36 -17.83 20.42 -0.19
C ALA A 36 -18.58 19.38 0.64
N ALA A 37 -17.92 18.24 0.94
CA ALA A 37 -18.51 17.17 1.73
C ALA A 37 -18.75 17.57 3.20
N VAL A 38 -17.87 18.39 3.79
CA VAL A 38 -18.10 18.99 5.12
C VAL A 38 -19.38 19.85 5.08
N GLY A 39 -19.57 20.66 4.05
CA GLY A 39 -20.80 21.45 3.85
C GLY A 39 -22.05 20.57 3.75
N ARG A 40 -21.99 19.48 2.99
CA ARG A 40 -23.11 18.50 2.90
C ARG A 40 -23.44 17.88 4.25
N LYS A 41 -22.43 17.56 5.06
CA LYS A 41 -22.65 17.01 6.41
C LYS A 41 -23.30 18.03 7.36
N ALA A 42 -23.11 19.32 7.11
CA ALA A 42 -23.76 20.38 7.90
C ALA A 42 -25.28 20.50 7.59
N THR A 43 -25.71 20.03 6.41
CA THR A 43 -27.13 20.08 5.96
C THR A 43 -27.63 18.72 5.49
N PRO A 44 -27.63 17.68 6.35
CA PRO A 44 -27.86 16.28 5.93
C PRO A 44 -29.26 16.04 5.34
N TRP A 45 -30.22 16.91 5.66
CA TRP A 45 -31.57 16.84 5.08
C TRP A 45 -31.64 17.21 3.60
N THR A 46 -30.54 17.69 2.99
CA THR A 46 -30.46 17.99 1.55
C THR A 46 -29.85 16.86 0.75
N LEU A 47 -29.45 15.76 1.39
CA LEU A 47 -28.86 14.61 0.72
C LEU A 47 -29.93 13.85 -0.07
N GLU A 48 -29.65 13.61 -1.35
CA GLU A 48 -30.53 12.81 -2.20
C GLU A 48 -30.60 11.36 -1.72
N PRO A 49 -31.75 10.70 -1.83
CA PRO A 49 -31.89 9.27 -1.56
C PRO A 49 -30.86 8.47 -2.39
N GLY A 50 -30.19 7.54 -1.73
CA GLY A 50 -29.15 6.72 -2.37
C GLY A 50 -27.78 7.38 -2.53
N PHE A 51 -27.60 8.64 -2.11
CA PHE A 51 -26.32 9.35 -2.20
C PHE A 51 -25.14 8.52 -1.62
N ALA A 52 -25.30 8.00 -0.41
CA ALA A 52 -24.25 7.20 0.24
C ALA A 52 -23.91 5.95 -0.58
N ASN A 53 -24.92 5.22 -1.04
CA ASN A 53 -24.71 4.03 -1.87
C ASN A 53 -23.98 4.35 -3.18
N HIS A 54 -24.34 5.46 -3.84
CA HIS A 54 -23.63 5.89 -5.05
C HIS A 54 -22.16 6.17 -4.78
N GLN A 55 -21.81 6.80 -3.64
CA GLN A 55 -20.43 7.05 -3.27
C GLN A 55 -19.66 5.73 -3.00
N HIS A 56 -20.29 4.75 -2.36
CA HIS A 56 -19.65 3.44 -2.12
C HIS A 56 -19.36 2.71 -3.43
N GLU A 57 -20.32 2.65 -4.34
CA GLU A 57 -20.14 1.93 -5.61
C GLU A 57 -19.14 2.64 -6.52
N ARG A 58 -19.09 3.97 -6.53
CA ARG A 58 -18.04 4.75 -7.21
C ARG A 58 -16.65 4.40 -6.67
N ALA A 59 -16.50 4.37 -5.34
CA ALA A 59 -15.22 4.04 -4.72
C ALA A 59 -14.78 2.59 -5.03
N ARG A 60 -15.72 1.61 -5.00
CA ARG A 60 -15.43 0.23 -5.41
C ARG A 60 -14.98 0.13 -6.85
N ALA A 61 -15.69 0.79 -7.75
CA ALA A 61 -15.36 0.78 -9.17
C ALA A 61 -13.98 1.40 -9.43
N ALA A 62 -13.66 2.51 -8.75
CA ALA A 62 -12.35 3.13 -8.83
C ALA A 62 -11.24 2.20 -8.31
N ALA A 63 -11.44 1.56 -7.16
CA ALA A 63 -10.49 0.60 -6.58
C ALA A 63 -10.30 -0.63 -7.48
N ALA A 64 -11.39 -1.20 -8.00
CA ALA A 64 -11.36 -2.37 -8.88
C ALA A 64 -10.56 -2.10 -10.16
N ARG A 65 -10.69 -0.90 -10.76
CA ARG A 65 -9.91 -0.52 -11.95
C ARG A 65 -8.41 -0.57 -11.74
N LEU A 66 -7.92 -0.23 -10.55
CA LEU A 66 -6.47 -0.20 -10.25
C LEU A 66 -5.82 -1.58 -10.29
N ILE A 67 -6.58 -2.65 -10.07
CA ILE A 67 -6.08 -4.03 -9.98
C ILE A 67 -6.78 -4.98 -10.96
N HIS A 68 -7.52 -4.46 -11.93
CA HIS A 68 -8.28 -5.20 -12.93
C HIS A 68 -9.30 -6.20 -12.34
N ALA A 69 -9.92 -5.83 -11.20
CA ALA A 69 -10.97 -6.59 -10.54
C ALA A 69 -12.38 -6.19 -11.03
N ASP A 70 -13.38 -6.96 -10.62
CA ASP A 70 -14.78 -6.52 -10.67
C ASP A 70 -15.13 -5.77 -9.37
N ALA A 71 -15.98 -4.74 -9.46
CA ALA A 71 -16.39 -3.97 -8.28
C ALA A 71 -17.07 -4.86 -7.20
N ALA A 72 -17.77 -5.92 -7.63
CA ALA A 72 -18.38 -6.88 -6.72
C ALA A 72 -17.35 -7.69 -5.89
N ASP A 73 -16.12 -7.77 -6.33
CA ASP A 73 -15.04 -8.47 -5.64
C ASP A 73 -14.28 -7.59 -4.63
N MET A 74 -14.72 -6.31 -4.46
CA MET A 74 -14.09 -5.32 -3.57
C MET A 74 -14.95 -5.05 -2.33
N ALA A 75 -14.33 -5.02 -1.16
CA ALA A 75 -14.91 -4.55 0.09
C ALA A 75 -14.31 -3.21 0.54
N LEU A 76 -15.13 -2.39 1.20
CA LEU A 76 -14.74 -1.13 1.81
C LEU A 76 -14.29 -1.39 3.25
N ILE A 77 -13.03 -1.11 3.57
CA ILE A 77 -12.43 -1.35 4.87
C ILE A 77 -11.75 -0.08 5.41
N PRO A 78 -11.57 0.06 6.73
CA PRO A 78 -10.94 1.26 7.31
C PRO A 78 -9.42 1.21 7.26
N SER A 79 -8.81 0.02 7.24
CA SER A 79 -7.36 -0.16 7.33
C SER A 79 -6.91 -1.52 6.78
N ILE A 80 -5.62 -1.64 6.51
CA ILE A 80 -5.02 -2.91 6.07
C ILE A 80 -5.17 -3.98 7.16
N SER A 81 -4.90 -3.66 8.43
CA SER A 81 -5.05 -4.61 9.54
C SER A 81 -6.48 -5.15 9.69
N TYR A 82 -7.51 -4.31 9.46
CA TYR A 82 -8.89 -4.79 9.41
C TYR A 82 -9.10 -5.83 8.30
N GLY A 83 -8.55 -5.57 7.11
CA GLY A 83 -8.65 -6.50 5.99
C GLY A 83 -7.89 -7.81 6.23
N VAL A 84 -6.71 -7.75 6.85
CA VAL A 84 -5.95 -8.95 7.25
C VAL A 84 -6.73 -9.76 8.30
N ALA A 85 -7.32 -9.11 9.31
CA ALA A 85 -8.16 -9.77 10.30
C ALA A 85 -9.42 -10.41 9.66
N THR A 86 -9.99 -9.75 8.64
CA THR A 86 -11.10 -10.30 7.82
C THR A 86 -10.64 -11.57 7.10
N ALA A 87 -9.50 -11.53 6.40
CA ALA A 87 -8.93 -12.69 5.74
C ALA A 87 -8.63 -13.83 6.72
N ALA A 88 -8.07 -13.52 7.89
CA ALA A 88 -7.76 -14.48 8.94
C ALA A 88 -9.01 -15.11 9.60
N LYS A 89 -10.15 -14.44 9.51
CA LYS A 89 -11.45 -15.02 9.93
C LYS A 89 -12.03 -15.95 8.86
N ILE A 90 -11.74 -15.73 7.61
CA ILE A 90 -12.24 -16.50 6.47
C ILE A 90 -11.36 -17.73 6.21
N LEU A 91 -10.05 -17.56 6.24
CA LEU A 91 -9.09 -18.63 5.96
C LEU A 91 -9.00 -19.62 7.12
N THR A 92 -8.96 -20.89 6.77
CA THR A 92 -8.54 -21.96 7.67
C THR A 92 -7.10 -22.31 7.37
N ILE A 93 -6.18 -21.94 8.25
CA ILE A 93 -4.77 -22.34 8.16
C ILE A 93 -4.64 -23.71 8.86
N GLU A 94 -4.24 -24.70 8.11
CA GLU A 94 -4.13 -26.06 8.65
C GLU A 94 -3.05 -26.16 9.73
N ARG A 95 -3.33 -26.97 10.77
CA ARG A 95 -2.38 -27.27 11.84
C ARG A 95 -1.15 -27.95 11.26
N GLY A 96 0.03 -27.54 11.74
CA GLY A 96 1.30 -28.08 11.26
C GLY A 96 1.79 -27.48 9.95
N THR A 97 1.08 -26.50 9.37
CA THR A 97 1.58 -25.73 8.24
C THR A 97 2.33 -24.48 8.70
N ARG A 98 2.85 -23.69 7.76
CA ARG A 98 3.50 -22.42 8.05
C ARG A 98 2.92 -21.27 7.24
N VAL A 99 2.92 -20.08 7.84
CA VAL A 99 2.58 -18.81 7.21
C VAL A 99 3.87 -18.05 6.94
N ILE A 100 4.09 -17.69 5.68
CA ILE A 100 5.28 -16.93 5.27
C ILE A 100 4.98 -15.43 5.40
N VAL A 101 5.90 -14.71 6.07
CA VAL A 101 5.92 -13.25 6.19
C VAL A 101 7.33 -12.72 5.90
N LEU A 102 7.50 -11.41 5.68
CA LEU A 102 8.81 -10.80 5.44
C LEU A 102 9.38 -10.22 6.74
N GLU A 103 10.70 -10.26 6.87
CA GLU A 103 11.42 -9.60 7.96
C GLU A 103 11.18 -8.09 7.92
N ASN A 104 10.87 -7.51 9.08
CA ASN A 104 10.60 -6.07 9.23
C ASN A 104 9.53 -5.53 8.27
N ASP A 105 8.62 -6.38 7.76
CA ASP A 105 7.47 -5.88 7.02
C ASP A 105 6.55 -5.05 7.93
N HIS A 106 5.63 -4.29 7.33
CA HIS A 106 4.67 -3.51 8.10
C HIS A 106 3.86 -4.41 9.03
N SER A 107 3.50 -3.90 10.20
CA SER A 107 2.80 -4.70 11.22
C SER A 107 1.49 -5.34 10.73
N SER A 108 0.79 -4.69 9.79
CA SER A 108 -0.53 -5.14 9.34
C SER A 108 -0.56 -6.53 8.71
N PRO A 109 0.30 -6.88 7.73
CA PRO A 109 0.29 -8.22 7.14
C PRO A 109 0.97 -9.29 8.01
N VAL A 110 1.54 -8.93 9.16
CA VAL A 110 2.41 -9.82 9.97
C VAL A 110 1.79 -10.19 11.31
N LEU A 111 1.33 -9.21 12.11
CA LEU A 111 1.01 -9.42 13.52
C LEU A 111 -0.20 -10.34 13.75
N GLU A 112 -1.20 -10.31 12.87
CA GLU A 112 -2.38 -11.17 12.98
C GLU A 112 -1.98 -12.66 13.02
N TRP A 113 -1.03 -13.06 12.17
CA TRP A 113 -0.57 -14.44 12.07
C TRP A 113 0.26 -14.85 13.28
N HIS A 114 1.16 -14.00 13.77
CA HIS A 114 1.88 -14.26 15.01
C HIS A 114 0.94 -14.45 16.20
N THR A 115 -0.12 -13.64 16.29
CA THR A 115 -1.10 -13.71 17.37
C THR A 115 -1.87 -15.02 17.35
N ARG A 116 -2.20 -15.55 16.16
CA ARG A 116 -3.02 -16.76 16.01
C ARG A 116 -2.22 -18.06 16.02
N ALA A 117 -0.94 -18.02 15.69
CA ALA A 117 -0.12 -19.20 15.44
C ALA A 117 -0.19 -20.24 16.54
N GLY A 118 0.02 -19.85 17.80
CA GLY A 118 0.01 -20.76 18.94
C GLY A 118 -1.34 -21.46 19.14
N ALA A 119 -2.44 -20.72 19.10
CA ALA A 119 -3.78 -21.25 19.30
C ALA A 119 -4.25 -22.14 18.14
N GLN A 120 -3.90 -21.79 16.90
CA GLN A 120 -4.31 -22.51 15.70
C GLN A 120 -3.33 -23.62 15.29
N GLY A 121 -2.10 -23.60 15.83
CA GLY A 121 -1.12 -24.67 15.65
C GLY A 121 -0.40 -24.66 14.30
N PHE A 122 -0.27 -23.51 13.65
CA PHE A 122 0.64 -23.28 12.54
C PHE A 122 1.88 -22.52 13.01
N ALA A 123 2.96 -22.51 12.22
CA ALA A 123 4.14 -21.72 12.48
C ALA A 123 4.15 -20.44 11.61
N VAL A 124 4.73 -19.35 12.11
CA VAL A 124 5.06 -18.20 11.27
C VAL A 124 6.52 -18.27 10.89
N GLU A 125 6.79 -18.28 9.59
CA GLU A 125 8.14 -18.22 9.04
C GLU A 125 8.44 -16.84 8.47
N THR A 126 9.45 -16.20 9.04
CA THR A 126 9.92 -14.90 8.56
C THR A 126 11.04 -15.13 7.54
N VAL A 127 10.83 -14.61 6.33
CA VAL A 127 11.87 -14.55 5.30
C VAL A 127 12.77 -13.35 5.61
N ASN A 128 14.04 -13.61 5.92
CA ASN A 128 15.01 -12.57 6.22
C ASN A 128 15.32 -11.75 4.98
N ARG A 129 15.69 -10.48 5.19
CA ARG A 129 16.14 -9.60 4.13
C ARG A 129 17.38 -10.17 3.45
N PRO A 130 17.34 -10.39 2.11
CA PRO A 130 18.50 -10.89 1.39
C PRO A 130 19.57 -9.80 1.22
N ASP A 131 20.86 -10.17 1.32
CA ASP A 131 21.98 -9.24 1.22
C ASP A 131 22.04 -8.56 -0.16
N ASP A 132 21.65 -9.27 -1.22
CA ASP A 132 21.59 -8.77 -2.60
C ASP A 132 20.30 -7.99 -2.91
N GLY A 133 19.35 -7.94 -1.96
CA GLY A 133 18.05 -7.29 -2.11
C GLY A 133 17.02 -8.07 -2.94
N ASP A 134 17.33 -9.29 -3.39
CA ASP A 134 16.38 -10.12 -4.18
C ASP A 134 15.36 -10.84 -3.27
N TRP A 135 14.39 -10.06 -2.79
CA TRP A 135 13.28 -10.59 -2.02
C TRP A 135 12.50 -11.71 -2.73
N THR A 136 12.40 -11.64 -4.07
CA THR A 136 11.68 -12.66 -4.84
C THR A 136 12.32 -14.03 -4.68
N SER A 137 13.64 -14.12 -4.91
CA SER A 137 14.37 -15.37 -4.76
C SER A 137 14.35 -15.88 -3.31
N ALA A 138 14.45 -14.99 -2.33
CA ALA A 138 14.36 -15.36 -0.91
C ALA A 138 12.99 -15.95 -0.54
N VAL A 139 11.89 -15.33 -1.00
CA VAL A 139 10.53 -15.83 -0.78
C VAL A 139 10.31 -17.17 -1.49
N LEU A 140 10.74 -17.30 -2.74
CA LEU A 140 10.64 -18.57 -3.49
C LEU A 140 11.42 -19.69 -2.79
N ALA A 141 12.63 -19.42 -2.34
CA ALA A 141 13.44 -20.41 -1.60
C ALA A 141 12.73 -20.84 -0.30
N ALA A 142 12.08 -19.93 0.41
CA ALA A 142 11.28 -20.28 1.59
C ALA A 142 10.06 -21.14 1.22
N ILE A 143 9.33 -20.80 0.16
CA ILE A 143 8.18 -21.60 -0.33
C ILE A 143 8.61 -22.99 -0.74
N GLU A 144 9.75 -23.12 -1.42
CA GLU A 144 10.24 -24.35 -2.07
C GLU A 144 11.11 -25.23 -1.17
N ARG A 145 11.37 -24.81 0.07
CA ARG A 145 12.29 -25.49 0.97
C ARG A 145 11.92 -26.96 1.19
N SER A 146 12.81 -27.83 0.76
CA SER A 146 12.67 -29.29 0.93
C SER A 146 12.68 -29.68 2.41
N GLY A 147 11.80 -30.61 2.80
CA GLY A 147 11.71 -31.10 4.19
C GLY A 147 11.08 -30.13 5.19
N ALA A 148 10.73 -28.91 4.79
CA ALA A 148 9.96 -28.00 5.65
C ALA A 148 8.47 -28.37 5.67
N ALA A 149 7.77 -27.93 6.72
CA ALA A 149 6.30 -28.05 6.81
C ALA A 149 5.64 -27.37 5.59
N PRO A 150 4.47 -27.84 5.14
CA PRO A 150 3.76 -27.23 4.03
C PRO A 150 3.46 -25.74 4.27
N VAL A 151 3.47 -24.94 3.22
CA VAL A 151 3.01 -23.54 3.28
C VAL A 151 1.49 -23.53 3.23
N GLY A 152 0.84 -22.93 4.22
CA GLY A 152 -0.61 -22.71 4.23
C GLY A 152 -1.00 -21.34 3.67
N LEU A 153 -0.13 -20.34 3.85
CA LEU A 153 -0.36 -18.95 3.43
C LEU A 153 0.96 -18.23 3.24
N ALA A 154 1.04 -17.34 2.24
CA ALA A 154 1.97 -16.22 2.27
C ALA A 154 1.18 -14.91 2.45
N SER A 155 1.54 -14.13 3.46
CA SER A 155 1.00 -12.80 3.76
C SER A 155 2.14 -11.80 3.68
N ILE A 156 2.31 -11.16 2.52
CA ILE A 156 3.49 -10.36 2.21
C ILE A 156 3.13 -9.06 1.49
N SER A 157 3.97 -8.05 1.67
CA SER A 157 3.94 -6.84 0.85
C SER A 157 4.49 -7.12 -0.56
N SER A 158 3.87 -6.55 -1.58
CA SER A 158 4.39 -6.62 -2.97
C SER A 158 5.60 -5.74 -3.21
N VAL A 159 5.78 -4.70 -2.38
CA VAL A 159 6.95 -3.83 -2.30
C VAL A 159 7.25 -3.59 -0.83
N HIS A 160 8.45 -3.92 -0.41
CA HIS A 160 8.85 -3.75 0.98
C HIS A 160 8.92 -2.27 1.35
N TRP A 161 8.24 -1.89 2.42
CA TRP A 161 7.98 -0.49 2.78
C TRP A 161 9.23 0.32 3.17
N SER A 162 10.28 -0.32 3.68
CA SER A 162 11.47 0.36 4.20
C SER A 162 12.52 0.63 3.13
N ASP A 163 12.73 -0.31 2.22
CA ASP A 163 13.82 -0.28 1.25
C ASP A 163 13.36 -0.22 -0.22
N GLY A 164 12.05 -0.42 -0.45
CA GLY A 164 11.51 -0.48 -1.79
C GLY A 164 11.77 -1.81 -2.51
N GLY A 165 12.22 -2.84 -1.79
CA GLY A 165 12.46 -4.16 -2.34
C GLY A 165 11.24 -4.69 -3.08
N LEU A 166 11.41 -5.08 -4.33
CA LEU A 166 10.34 -5.52 -5.21
C LEU A 166 10.19 -7.04 -5.12
N ILE A 167 8.96 -7.50 -4.92
CA ILE A 167 8.62 -8.91 -4.96
C ILE A 167 7.83 -9.19 -6.24
N ASP A 168 8.31 -10.14 -7.06
CA ASP A 168 7.58 -10.66 -8.22
C ASP A 168 6.41 -11.53 -7.76
N ILE A 169 5.27 -10.85 -7.53
CA ILE A 169 4.04 -11.49 -7.03
C ILE A 169 3.47 -12.53 -8.01
N GLU A 170 3.81 -12.48 -9.31
CA GLU A 170 3.37 -13.49 -10.28
C GLU A 170 4.13 -14.80 -10.08
N LYS A 171 5.45 -14.74 -9.92
CA LYS A 171 6.26 -15.93 -9.61
C LYS A 171 5.89 -16.53 -8.27
N VAL A 172 5.77 -15.68 -7.24
CA VAL A 172 5.37 -16.12 -5.90
C VAL A 172 3.97 -16.75 -5.93
N GLY A 173 3.00 -16.10 -6.57
CA GLY A 173 1.64 -16.63 -6.71
C GLY A 173 1.57 -17.96 -7.43
N LEU A 174 2.39 -18.14 -8.48
CA LEU A 174 2.50 -19.43 -9.19
C LEU A 174 3.03 -20.54 -8.26
N ALA A 175 4.11 -20.25 -7.53
CA ALA A 175 4.73 -21.21 -6.60
C ALA A 175 3.77 -21.62 -5.45
N LEU A 176 2.99 -20.68 -4.93
CA LEU A 176 1.97 -20.93 -3.89
C LEU A 176 0.82 -21.79 -4.44
N ARG A 177 0.26 -21.45 -5.60
CA ARG A 177 -0.82 -22.24 -6.24
C ARG A 177 -0.42 -23.69 -6.49
N GLN A 178 0.81 -23.94 -6.94
CA GLN A 178 1.33 -25.30 -7.14
C GLN A 178 1.36 -26.12 -5.84
N ARG A 179 1.31 -25.45 -4.69
CA ARG A 179 1.31 -26.08 -3.35
C ARG A 179 -0.03 -26.02 -2.64
N GLY A 180 -1.07 -25.46 -3.29
CA GLY A 180 -2.38 -25.27 -2.68
C GLY A 180 -2.39 -24.25 -1.53
N ALA A 181 -1.38 -23.40 -1.45
CA ALA A 181 -1.25 -22.37 -0.41
C ALA A 181 -1.99 -21.09 -0.80
N SER A 182 -2.58 -20.42 0.19
CA SER A 182 -3.25 -19.13 0.01
C SER A 182 -2.26 -17.99 -0.18
N PHE A 183 -2.71 -16.91 -0.85
CA PHE A 183 -1.92 -15.73 -1.09
C PHE A 183 -2.66 -14.45 -0.68
N LEU A 184 -2.15 -13.74 0.32
CA LEU A 184 -2.58 -12.41 0.74
C LEU A 184 -1.49 -11.40 0.37
N ILE A 185 -1.86 -10.38 -0.40
CA ILE A 185 -0.95 -9.35 -0.88
C ILE A 185 -1.29 -8.02 -0.22
N ASP A 186 -0.34 -7.47 0.53
CA ASP A 186 -0.38 -6.05 0.88
C ASP A 186 0.15 -5.23 -0.29
N ALA A 187 -0.75 -4.60 -1.02
CA ALA A 187 -0.46 -3.75 -2.17
C ALA A 187 -0.35 -2.27 -1.79
N THR A 188 -0.10 -1.95 -0.52
CA THR A 188 0.02 -0.58 0.00
C THR A 188 1.02 0.25 -0.81
N HIS A 189 2.10 -0.36 -1.26
CA HIS A 189 3.15 0.31 -2.02
C HIS A 189 3.16 -0.03 -3.51
N SER A 190 2.16 -0.73 -4.03
CA SER A 190 2.09 -1.07 -5.46
C SER A 190 0.81 -0.59 -6.16
N ALA A 191 -0.34 -0.57 -5.46
CA ALA A 191 -1.61 -0.14 -6.05
C ALA A 191 -1.49 1.29 -6.63
N GLY A 192 -1.89 1.44 -7.90
CA GLY A 192 -1.81 2.70 -8.65
C GLY A 192 -0.43 3.03 -9.23
N VAL A 193 0.65 2.37 -8.81
CA VAL A 193 2.02 2.60 -9.32
C VAL A 193 2.51 1.43 -10.13
N LEU A 194 2.30 0.20 -9.69
CA LEU A 194 2.66 -1.00 -10.42
C LEU A 194 1.42 -1.64 -11.03
N THR A 195 1.55 -2.15 -12.25
CA THR A 195 0.46 -2.90 -12.89
C THR A 195 0.18 -4.17 -12.11
N MET A 196 -1.07 -4.38 -11.72
CA MET A 196 -1.54 -5.58 -11.05
C MET A 196 -2.82 -6.06 -11.75
N ASP A 197 -2.86 -7.32 -12.15
CA ASP A 197 -4.05 -7.95 -12.72
C ASP A 197 -4.43 -9.18 -11.87
N VAL A 198 -5.42 -8.99 -11.00
CA VAL A 198 -5.87 -10.07 -10.10
C VAL A 198 -6.51 -11.24 -10.84
N ARG A 199 -7.00 -11.05 -12.07
CA ARG A 199 -7.59 -12.14 -12.89
C ARG A 199 -6.51 -13.11 -13.37
N ARG A 200 -5.30 -12.59 -13.64
CA ARG A 200 -4.13 -13.38 -14.04
C ARG A 200 -3.37 -13.92 -12.83
N LEU A 201 -3.23 -13.07 -11.82
CA LEU A 201 -2.49 -13.39 -10.60
C LEU A 201 -3.23 -14.40 -9.72
N ASP A 202 -4.57 -14.34 -9.68
CA ASP A 202 -5.49 -15.17 -8.87
C ASP A 202 -5.10 -15.26 -7.38
N PRO A 203 -4.88 -14.12 -6.69
CA PRO A 203 -4.62 -14.11 -5.25
C PRO A 203 -5.90 -14.40 -4.48
N ASP A 204 -5.77 -14.78 -3.19
CA ASP A 204 -6.92 -14.91 -2.30
C ASP A 204 -7.43 -13.55 -1.82
N PHE A 205 -6.50 -12.67 -1.46
CA PHE A 205 -6.79 -11.33 -0.96
C PHE A 205 -5.75 -10.33 -1.47
N VAL A 206 -6.20 -9.11 -1.78
CA VAL A 206 -5.34 -7.95 -2.04
C VAL A 206 -5.85 -6.76 -1.25
N LEU A 207 -4.95 -6.06 -0.56
CA LEU A 207 -5.30 -4.91 0.29
C LEU A 207 -4.47 -3.68 -0.09
N PHE A 208 -5.10 -2.52 -0.09
CA PHE A 208 -4.41 -1.25 -0.27
C PHE A 208 -5.16 -0.07 0.33
N PRO A 209 -4.46 0.90 0.98
CA PRO A 209 -5.04 2.12 1.52
C PRO A 209 -4.99 3.23 0.50
N THR A 210 -5.70 4.34 0.74
CA THR A 210 -5.75 5.47 -0.19
C THR A 210 -4.72 6.57 0.09
N TYR A 211 -4.21 6.71 1.30
CA TYR A 211 -3.49 7.90 1.78
C TYR A 211 -2.02 8.02 1.34
N LYS A 212 -1.48 7.01 0.67
CA LYS A 212 -0.12 7.02 0.12
C LYS A 212 -0.17 7.26 -1.39
N TRP A 213 -0.07 6.21 -2.17
CA TRP A 213 0.06 6.28 -3.63
C TRP A 213 -1.24 6.59 -4.37
N LEU A 214 -2.39 6.48 -3.69
CA LEU A 214 -3.70 6.72 -4.28
C LEU A 214 -4.28 8.11 -3.98
N LEU A 215 -3.47 9.03 -3.43
CA LEU A 215 -3.78 10.46 -3.29
C LEU A 215 -5.09 10.76 -2.55
N GLY A 216 -5.51 9.82 -1.70
CA GLY A 216 -6.75 9.89 -0.94
C GLY A 216 -6.54 10.18 0.56
N PRO A 217 -7.61 10.18 1.35
CA PRO A 217 -7.56 10.43 2.78
C PRO A 217 -7.08 9.19 3.57
N TYR A 218 -6.63 9.42 4.79
CA TYR A 218 -6.37 8.37 5.77
C TYR A 218 -7.68 7.73 6.26
N GLY A 219 -7.63 6.46 6.70
CA GLY A 219 -8.80 5.75 7.22
C GLY A 219 -9.72 5.19 6.12
N ARG A 220 -9.22 5.09 4.89
CA ARG A 220 -9.87 4.40 3.77
C ARG A 220 -8.92 3.42 3.13
N ALA A 221 -9.41 2.19 2.99
CA ALA A 221 -8.70 1.10 2.35
C ALA A 221 -9.69 0.18 1.63
N PHE A 222 -9.18 -0.68 0.79
CA PHE A 222 -9.97 -1.61 -0.02
C PHE A 222 -9.39 -3.01 0.12
N LEU A 223 -10.30 -3.99 0.13
CA LEU A 223 -9.99 -5.40 0.18
C LEU A 223 -10.61 -6.09 -1.04
N TYR A 224 -9.76 -6.61 -1.91
CA TYR A 224 -10.18 -7.60 -2.90
C TYR A 224 -10.32 -8.96 -2.23
N VAL A 225 -11.44 -9.63 -2.48
CA VAL A 225 -11.71 -10.99 -1.99
C VAL A 225 -11.97 -11.89 -3.19
N ALA A 226 -11.13 -12.88 -3.40
CA ALA A 226 -11.36 -13.86 -4.46
C ALA A 226 -12.74 -14.56 -4.28
N ARG A 227 -13.43 -14.85 -5.40
CA ARG A 227 -14.80 -15.39 -5.38
C ARG A 227 -14.94 -16.66 -4.55
N ARG A 228 -13.89 -17.51 -4.53
CA ARG A 228 -13.81 -18.71 -3.69
C ARG A 228 -13.95 -18.45 -2.19
N HIS A 229 -13.72 -17.22 -1.73
CA HIS A 229 -13.79 -16.80 -0.33
C HIS A 229 -15.01 -15.92 0.00
N GLN A 230 -15.80 -15.53 -1.01
CA GLN A 230 -16.97 -14.66 -0.80
C GLN A 230 -18.14 -15.33 -0.07
N GLY A 231 -18.05 -16.62 0.21
CA GLY A 231 -18.95 -17.33 1.14
C GLY A 231 -18.62 -17.13 2.61
N GLY A 232 -17.47 -16.51 2.96
CA GLY A 232 -16.97 -16.37 4.32
C GLY A 232 -17.82 -15.48 5.23
N ILE A 233 -17.55 -15.58 6.55
CA ILE A 233 -18.24 -14.79 7.57
C ILE A 233 -17.49 -13.46 7.76
N PRO A 234 -18.18 -12.30 7.67
CA PRO A 234 -17.57 -10.99 7.87
C PRO A 234 -16.95 -10.81 9.25
N LEU A 235 -15.95 -9.93 9.36
CA LEU A 235 -15.35 -9.56 10.64
C LEU A 235 -16.38 -8.89 11.54
N GLU A 236 -17.09 -7.89 11.01
CA GLU A 236 -18.17 -7.19 11.69
C GLU A 236 -19.54 -7.69 11.23
N GLN A 237 -20.51 -7.65 12.13
CA GLN A 237 -21.90 -8.01 11.85
C GLN A 237 -22.74 -6.74 11.69
N THR A 238 -22.78 -6.21 10.47
CA THR A 238 -23.47 -4.94 10.15
C THR A 238 -24.63 -5.15 9.19
N ALA A 239 -25.52 -4.17 9.10
CA ALA A 239 -26.60 -4.16 8.11
C ALA A 239 -26.07 -4.10 6.67
N PHE A 240 -24.91 -3.46 6.46
CA PHE A 240 -24.35 -3.22 5.12
C PHE A 240 -23.97 -4.50 4.37
N GLY A 241 -23.64 -5.57 5.11
CA GLY A 241 -23.32 -6.88 4.53
C GLY A 241 -24.54 -7.80 4.36
N ARG A 242 -25.76 -7.35 4.65
CA ARG A 242 -27.00 -8.13 4.65
C ARG A 242 -27.92 -7.74 3.50
N ARG A 243 -28.85 -8.63 3.14
CA ARG A 243 -29.79 -8.41 2.02
C ARG A 243 -30.88 -7.41 2.35
N ASP A 244 -31.55 -7.60 3.47
CA ASP A 244 -32.72 -6.81 3.80
C ASP A 244 -32.83 -6.49 5.30
N VAL A 245 -31.81 -5.74 5.78
CA VAL A 245 -31.80 -5.13 7.11
C VAL A 245 -31.91 -3.62 6.90
N ARG A 246 -33.12 -3.07 6.98
CA ARG A 246 -33.42 -1.68 6.63
C ARG A 246 -34.32 -1.04 7.67
N ALA A 247 -33.91 0.14 8.17
CA ALA A 247 -34.65 0.86 9.22
C ALA A 247 -36.04 1.34 8.77
N GLU A 248 -36.25 1.55 7.46
CA GLU A 248 -37.51 1.97 6.85
C GLU A 248 -38.52 0.83 6.64
N ASN A 249 -38.13 -0.43 6.84
CA ASN A 249 -39.05 -1.56 6.70
C ASN A 249 -39.82 -1.80 8.00
N GLU A 250 -41.10 -2.21 7.92
CA GLU A 250 -41.88 -2.63 9.08
C GLU A 250 -41.24 -3.83 9.80
N VAL A 251 -40.69 -4.77 9.04
CA VAL A 251 -39.87 -5.87 9.55
C VAL A 251 -38.40 -5.49 9.35
N TYR A 252 -37.80 -4.90 10.38
CA TYR A 252 -36.42 -4.38 10.33
C TYR A 252 -35.37 -5.43 9.91
N PHE A 253 -35.52 -6.67 10.35
CA PHE A 253 -34.66 -7.80 10.00
C PHE A 253 -35.42 -8.80 9.09
N ALA A 254 -35.91 -8.33 7.92
CA ALA A 254 -36.73 -9.17 7.03
C ALA A 254 -35.90 -10.31 6.40
N ASP A 255 -34.66 -10.05 5.95
CA ASP A 255 -33.73 -11.05 5.48
C ASP A 255 -32.32 -10.73 5.99
N VAL A 256 -31.85 -11.54 6.95
CA VAL A 256 -30.51 -11.40 7.56
C VAL A 256 -29.43 -12.18 6.81
N SER A 257 -29.74 -12.79 5.66
CA SER A 257 -28.74 -13.48 4.85
C SER A 257 -27.72 -12.49 4.31
N TYR A 258 -26.48 -12.97 4.14
CA TYR A 258 -25.40 -12.13 3.61
C TYR A 258 -25.59 -11.80 2.13
N LEU A 259 -25.07 -10.66 1.70
CA LEU A 259 -24.86 -10.37 0.28
C LEU A 259 -23.96 -11.46 -0.33
N PRO A 260 -24.14 -11.79 -1.62
CA PRO A 260 -23.43 -12.92 -2.22
C PRO A 260 -21.97 -12.65 -2.58
N ASP A 261 -21.55 -11.39 -2.56
CA ASP A 261 -20.24 -10.90 -3.04
C ASP A 261 -19.42 -10.26 -1.92
N ALA A 262 -18.29 -9.61 -2.29
CA ALA A 262 -17.38 -9.01 -1.32
C ALA A 262 -18.00 -7.84 -0.53
N ARG A 263 -19.15 -7.29 -0.95
CA ARG A 263 -19.86 -6.25 -0.18
C ARG A 263 -20.25 -6.71 1.22
N ARG A 264 -20.39 -8.04 1.44
CA ARG A 264 -20.62 -8.58 2.79
C ARG A 264 -19.54 -8.24 3.81
N PHE A 265 -18.32 -7.99 3.33
CA PHE A 265 -17.14 -7.69 4.15
C PHE A 265 -16.93 -6.18 4.37
N ASP A 266 -17.87 -5.34 3.92
CA ASP A 266 -17.80 -3.92 4.20
C ASP A 266 -17.78 -3.66 5.71
N MET A 267 -16.94 -2.69 6.10
CA MET A 267 -16.92 -2.21 7.48
C MET A 267 -18.27 -1.59 7.89
N GLY A 268 -18.56 -1.60 9.18
CA GLY A 268 -19.63 -0.78 9.76
C GLY A 268 -19.38 0.72 9.55
N GLU A 269 -20.45 1.51 9.62
CA GLU A 269 -20.41 2.98 9.48
C GLU A 269 -19.64 3.46 8.24
N ARG A 270 -19.78 2.73 7.13
CA ARG A 270 -19.08 3.05 5.86
C ARG A 270 -19.53 4.38 5.24
N ASP A 271 -20.68 4.92 5.65
CA ASP A 271 -21.32 6.14 5.12
C ASP A 271 -20.58 7.42 5.54
N HIS A 272 -19.30 7.51 5.21
CA HIS A 272 -18.48 8.66 5.57
C HIS A 272 -18.45 9.68 4.43
N PHE A 273 -19.36 10.66 4.47
CA PHE A 273 -19.58 11.67 3.43
C PHE A 273 -18.34 12.46 3.00
N ILE A 274 -17.37 12.64 3.88
CA ILE A 274 -16.17 13.44 3.61
C ILE A 274 -15.12 12.63 2.87
N SER A 275 -14.74 11.48 3.41
CA SER A 275 -13.56 10.76 2.92
C SER A 275 -13.81 9.84 1.72
N MET A 276 -15.06 9.39 1.49
CA MET A 276 -15.36 8.42 0.43
C MET A 276 -15.19 9.05 -0.97
N GLU A 277 -15.74 10.23 -1.18
CA GLU A 277 -15.56 10.95 -2.44
C GLU A 277 -14.11 11.34 -2.70
N MET A 278 -13.39 11.77 -1.65
CA MET A 278 -11.96 12.06 -1.72
C MET A 278 -11.15 10.84 -2.16
N ALA A 279 -11.46 9.66 -1.59
CA ALA A 279 -10.81 8.40 -1.95
C ALA A 279 -11.06 8.03 -3.43
N SER A 280 -12.32 8.17 -3.89
CA SER A 280 -12.69 7.89 -5.27
C SER A 280 -11.91 8.77 -6.25
N ILE A 281 -11.85 10.08 -6.00
CA ILE A 281 -11.16 11.05 -6.87
C ILE A 281 -9.66 10.71 -6.98
N GLY A 282 -8.98 10.43 -5.87
CA GLY A 282 -7.56 10.08 -5.90
C GLY A 282 -7.29 8.81 -6.72
N MET A 283 -8.10 7.76 -6.52
CA MET A 283 -7.99 6.51 -7.28
C MET A 283 -8.32 6.69 -8.77
N GLU A 284 -9.35 7.48 -9.09
CA GLU A 284 -9.71 7.81 -10.47
C GLU A 284 -8.57 8.53 -11.20
N MET A 285 -7.93 9.53 -10.55
CA MET A 285 -6.77 10.23 -11.11
C MET A 285 -5.62 9.26 -11.40
N MET A 286 -5.30 8.37 -10.44
CA MET A 286 -4.24 7.36 -10.64
C MET A 286 -4.57 6.39 -11.78
N ALA A 287 -5.83 5.96 -11.89
CA ALA A 287 -6.29 5.09 -12.98
C ALA A 287 -6.27 5.79 -14.34
N GLU A 288 -6.55 7.10 -14.39
CA GLU A 288 -6.48 7.93 -15.62
C GLU A 288 -5.05 8.09 -16.11
N TRP A 289 -4.09 8.34 -15.23
CA TRP A 289 -2.67 8.41 -15.61
C TRP A 289 -2.10 7.04 -16.00
N GLY A 290 -2.61 5.98 -15.38
CA GLY A 290 -2.20 4.60 -15.63
C GLY A 290 -0.89 4.22 -14.92
N ALA A 291 -0.90 3.06 -14.27
CA ALA A 291 0.21 2.58 -13.43
C ALA A 291 1.57 2.56 -14.18
N SER A 292 1.59 2.12 -15.45
CA SER A 292 2.81 2.07 -16.24
C SER A 292 3.44 3.45 -16.48
N ALA A 293 2.62 4.46 -16.80
CA ALA A 293 3.11 5.83 -17.03
C ALA A 293 3.58 6.48 -15.73
N VAL A 294 2.88 6.22 -14.62
CA VAL A 294 3.28 6.64 -13.28
C VAL A 294 4.62 5.99 -12.90
N ALA A 295 4.73 4.66 -13.04
CA ALA A 295 5.97 3.93 -12.73
C ALA A 295 7.18 4.45 -13.53
N GLN A 296 7.01 4.69 -14.83
CA GLN A 296 8.08 5.22 -15.70
C GLN A 296 8.56 6.61 -15.23
N ARG A 297 7.61 7.50 -14.87
CA ARG A 297 7.99 8.82 -14.35
C ARG A 297 8.73 8.71 -13.03
N LEU A 298 8.24 7.91 -12.10
CA LEU A 298 8.87 7.78 -10.78
C LEU A 298 10.23 7.09 -10.87
N LEU A 299 10.37 6.11 -11.77
CA LEU A 299 11.65 5.48 -12.06
C LEU A 299 12.67 6.52 -12.56
N MET A 300 12.30 7.38 -13.51
CA MET A 300 13.18 8.42 -14.01
C MET A 300 13.69 9.33 -12.88
N LEU A 301 12.83 9.73 -11.94
CA LEU A 301 13.21 10.56 -10.80
C LEU A 301 14.16 9.81 -9.85
N THR A 302 13.85 8.56 -9.50
CA THR A 302 14.70 7.77 -8.59
C THR A 302 16.04 7.39 -9.21
N GLU A 303 16.09 7.12 -10.52
CA GLU A 303 17.35 6.90 -11.25
C GLU A 303 18.19 8.19 -11.30
N ARG A 304 17.58 9.34 -11.60
CA ARG A 304 18.29 10.65 -11.59
C ARG A 304 18.94 10.91 -10.23
N ILE A 305 18.24 10.61 -9.14
CA ILE A 305 18.78 10.75 -7.78
C ILE A 305 19.93 9.75 -7.56
N ALA A 306 19.74 8.49 -7.88
CA ALA A 306 20.76 7.45 -7.67
C ALA A 306 22.04 7.75 -8.49
N GLU A 307 21.89 8.17 -9.75
CA GLU A 307 23.00 8.55 -10.62
C GLU A 307 23.74 9.79 -10.12
N GLY A 308 22.98 10.81 -9.68
CA GLY A 308 23.56 12.06 -9.16
C GLY A 308 24.34 11.88 -7.87
N LEU A 309 24.12 10.78 -7.16
CA LEU A 309 24.84 10.44 -5.92
C LEU A 309 25.99 9.43 -6.11
N ARG A 310 26.28 9.00 -7.34
CA ARG A 310 27.43 8.13 -7.60
C ARG A 310 28.74 8.79 -7.18
N GLY A 311 29.60 8.03 -6.49
CA GLY A 311 30.89 8.52 -6.01
C GLY A 311 30.85 9.30 -4.71
N PHE A 312 29.67 9.43 -4.07
CA PHE A 312 29.56 10.08 -2.75
C PHE A 312 29.58 9.11 -1.57
N GLY A 313 29.94 7.84 -1.77
CA GLY A 313 29.95 6.83 -0.70
C GLY A 313 28.57 6.36 -0.25
N VAL A 314 27.54 6.69 -1.02
CA VAL A 314 26.15 6.30 -0.73
C VAL A 314 25.81 5.03 -1.51
N SER A 315 25.26 4.02 -0.84
CA SER A 315 24.79 2.80 -1.47
C SER A 315 23.29 2.93 -1.84
N ALA A 316 22.91 2.33 -2.96
CA ALA A 316 21.51 2.20 -3.38
C ALA A 316 21.27 0.78 -3.89
N PRO A 317 20.05 0.20 -3.66
CA PRO A 317 19.73 -1.10 -4.23
C PRO A 317 19.74 -1.07 -5.76
N GLU A 318 20.15 -2.18 -6.36
CA GLU A 318 20.13 -2.35 -7.82
C GLU A 318 18.72 -2.17 -8.37
N ARG A 319 18.62 -1.63 -9.58
CA ARG A 319 17.33 -1.37 -10.25
C ARG A 319 16.47 -2.62 -10.42
N SER A 320 17.08 -3.75 -10.65
CA SER A 320 16.40 -5.03 -10.91
C SER A 320 15.63 -5.57 -9.71
N VAL A 321 16.02 -5.19 -8.49
CA VAL A 321 15.44 -5.70 -7.23
C VAL A 321 14.62 -4.66 -6.45
N ARG A 322 14.47 -3.44 -6.97
CA ARG A 322 13.70 -2.39 -6.31
C ARG A 322 12.53 -1.87 -7.14
N ALA A 323 11.52 -1.40 -6.43
CA ALA A 323 10.38 -0.73 -7.05
C ALA A 323 10.80 0.64 -7.66
N PRO A 324 10.13 1.11 -8.71
CA PRO A 324 10.52 2.33 -9.42
C PRO A 324 10.37 3.62 -8.59
N HIS A 325 9.57 3.60 -7.54
CA HIS A 325 9.08 4.76 -6.81
C HIS A 325 9.61 4.87 -5.37
N ILE A 326 10.40 3.91 -4.92
CA ILE A 326 11.06 3.94 -3.61
C ILE A 326 12.54 3.66 -3.81
N LEU A 327 13.37 4.60 -3.37
CA LEU A 327 14.82 4.49 -3.35
C LEU A 327 15.30 4.56 -1.90
N SER A 328 16.06 3.56 -1.47
CA SER A 328 16.64 3.49 -0.13
C SER A 328 18.15 3.70 -0.23
N LEU A 329 18.65 4.75 0.41
CA LEU A 329 20.08 5.07 0.42
C LEU A 329 20.71 4.61 1.74
N GLY A 330 21.82 3.90 1.64
CA GLY A 330 22.67 3.51 2.77
C GLY A 330 23.96 4.35 2.80
N PHE A 331 24.54 4.45 3.99
CA PHE A 331 25.69 5.32 4.25
C PHE A 331 26.88 4.53 4.83
N GLU A 332 26.87 3.22 4.71
CA GLU A 332 27.85 2.29 5.31
C GLU A 332 29.27 2.48 4.77
N ASN A 333 29.39 3.01 3.53
CA ASN A 333 30.66 3.20 2.84
C ASN A 333 31.27 4.61 3.02
N LEU A 334 30.64 5.43 3.86
CA LEU A 334 31.22 6.73 4.21
C LEU A 334 32.32 6.51 5.23
N GLY A 335 33.58 6.58 4.81
CA GLY A 335 34.76 6.46 5.66
C GLY A 335 34.97 7.64 6.64
N PHE A 336 33.89 8.15 7.21
CA PHE A 336 33.93 9.29 8.12
C PHE A 336 34.08 8.82 9.57
N GLU A 337 35.33 8.65 10.02
CA GLU A 337 35.64 8.44 11.45
C GLU A 337 35.20 9.62 12.34
N ASN A 338 34.84 10.77 11.75
CA ASN A 338 34.56 12.02 12.48
C ASN A 338 33.09 12.50 12.42
N LEU A 339 32.23 11.87 11.64
CA LEU A 339 30.79 12.17 11.66
C LEU A 339 30.12 11.22 12.64
N GLY A 340 29.48 11.76 13.66
CA GLY A 340 28.60 10.97 14.52
C GLY A 340 27.53 10.32 13.67
N PHE A 341 27.37 8.99 13.78
CA PHE A 341 26.26 8.27 13.15
C PHE A 341 25.14 8.09 14.17
N GLU A 342 23.94 8.35 13.74
CA GLU A 342 22.72 8.09 14.48
C GLU A 342 21.83 7.20 13.60
N ASP A 343 21.42 6.05 14.11
CA ASP A 343 20.58 5.07 13.39
C ASP A 343 21.08 4.73 11.96
N GLY A 344 22.39 4.57 11.76
CA GLY A 344 22.99 4.17 10.47
C GLY A 344 23.12 5.30 9.43
N MET A 345 22.90 6.54 9.81
CA MET A 345 23.03 7.74 8.96
C MET A 345 23.86 8.82 9.66
N PRO A 346 24.47 9.78 8.93
CA PRO A 346 25.07 10.95 9.56
C PRO A 346 24.09 11.71 10.45
N ALA A 347 24.50 12.00 11.70
CA ALA A 347 23.64 12.68 12.68
C ALA A 347 23.16 14.04 12.14
N GLY A 348 21.87 14.36 12.38
CA GLY A 348 21.26 15.61 11.94
C GLY A 348 21.04 15.75 10.43
N LEU A 349 21.27 14.69 9.64
CA LEU A 349 21.15 14.74 8.19
C LEU A 349 19.70 15.01 7.73
N ILE A 350 18.75 14.34 8.31
CA ILE A 350 17.31 14.50 7.97
C ILE A 350 16.81 15.89 8.32
N GLU A 351 17.13 16.35 9.53
CA GLU A 351 16.78 17.68 10.03
C GLU A 351 17.42 18.77 9.19
N GLY A 352 18.69 18.59 8.83
CA GLY A 352 19.41 19.50 7.96
C GLY A 352 18.79 19.62 6.58
N LEU A 353 18.34 18.53 5.96
CA LEU A 353 17.62 18.57 4.69
C LEU A 353 16.26 19.29 4.85
N ALA A 354 15.56 19.03 5.95
CA ALA A 354 14.27 19.67 6.22
C ALA A 354 14.37 21.19 6.37
N THR A 355 15.48 21.74 6.92
CA THR A 355 15.71 23.19 6.98
C THR A 355 15.85 23.82 5.58
N GLU A 356 16.21 23.04 4.57
CA GLU A 356 16.24 23.49 3.17
C GLU A 356 14.93 23.15 2.41
N GLY A 357 13.86 22.76 3.13
CA GLY A 357 12.57 22.40 2.53
C GLY A 357 12.58 21.06 1.77
N ILE A 358 13.51 20.15 2.12
CA ILE A 358 13.62 18.81 1.50
C ILE A 358 13.20 17.76 2.52
N TYR A 359 12.14 17.02 2.20
CA TYR A 359 11.51 16.07 3.12
C TYR A 359 11.67 14.64 2.63
N VAL A 360 12.42 13.84 3.37
CA VAL A 360 12.67 12.40 3.21
C VAL A 360 12.39 11.69 4.52
N ALA A 361 12.56 10.37 4.60
CA ALA A 361 12.29 9.64 5.84
C ALA A 361 13.42 8.64 6.19
N PRO A 362 13.88 8.60 7.46
CA PRO A 362 14.72 7.53 7.96
C PRO A 362 13.90 6.24 8.08
N ARG A 363 14.45 5.11 7.66
CA ARG A 363 13.82 3.79 7.77
C ARG A 363 14.88 2.71 7.96
N LEU A 364 14.87 2.05 9.11
CA LEU A 364 15.76 0.92 9.43
C LEU A 364 17.24 1.21 9.07
N GLY A 365 17.77 2.34 9.53
CA GLY A 365 19.16 2.73 9.30
C GLY A 365 19.47 3.29 7.91
N ARG A 366 18.48 3.50 7.05
CA ARG A 366 18.64 3.99 5.68
C ARG A 366 17.74 5.19 5.42
N MET A 367 18.09 6.02 4.44
CA MET A 367 17.25 7.13 3.99
C MET A 367 16.34 6.68 2.87
N ARG A 368 15.03 6.70 3.10
CA ARG A 368 14.03 6.37 2.09
C ARG A 368 13.58 7.61 1.35
N ILE A 369 13.71 7.58 0.03
CA ILE A 369 13.26 8.61 -0.90
C ILE A 369 12.07 8.02 -1.68
N SER A 370 10.95 8.72 -1.69
CA SER A 370 9.74 8.27 -2.35
C SER A 370 9.01 9.45 -3.02
N PRO A 371 9.44 9.82 -4.24
CA PRO A 371 8.78 10.84 -5.05
C PRO A 371 7.39 10.37 -5.50
N HIS A 372 6.56 11.33 -5.91
CA HIS A 372 5.28 11.05 -6.56
C HIS A 372 5.15 11.90 -7.85
N VAL A 373 4.01 11.79 -8.53
CA VAL A 373 3.74 12.48 -9.82
C VAL A 373 3.85 14.01 -9.77
N PHE A 374 3.80 14.60 -8.58
CA PHE A 374 3.99 16.04 -8.37
C PHE A 374 5.46 16.48 -8.34
N ASN A 375 6.40 15.55 -8.17
CA ASN A 375 7.82 15.88 -8.24
C ASN A 375 8.28 16.04 -9.68
N ASP A 376 9.26 16.89 -9.88
CA ASP A 376 9.94 17.13 -11.15
C ASP A 376 11.45 16.91 -11.04
N GLU A 377 12.14 17.08 -12.14
CA GLU A 377 13.58 16.90 -12.26
C GLU A 377 14.35 17.88 -11.37
N ALA A 378 13.80 19.10 -11.18
CA ALA A 378 14.39 20.11 -10.31
C ALA A 378 14.35 19.69 -8.83
N ASP A 379 13.29 18.99 -8.38
CA ASP A 379 13.24 18.40 -7.05
C ASP A 379 14.36 17.36 -6.84
N ALA A 380 14.57 16.49 -7.84
CA ALA A 380 15.63 15.47 -7.79
C ALA A 380 17.02 16.11 -7.74
N ASP A 381 17.29 17.11 -8.61
CA ASP A 381 18.57 17.83 -8.65
C ASP A 381 18.84 18.59 -7.35
N ARG A 382 17.81 19.25 -6.80
CA ARG A 382 17.90 19.97 -5.52
C ARG A 382 18.24 19.02 -4.37
N PHE A 383 17.57 17.86 -4.31
CA PHE A 383 17.89 16.84 -3.30
C PHE A 383 19.34 16.36 -3.44
N VAL A 384 19.79 16.01 -4.66
CA VAL A 384 21.15 15.55 -4.93
C VAL A 384 22.18 16.60 -4.51
N ALA A 385 21.99 17.86 -4.91
CA ALA A 385 22.91 18.95 -4.57
C ALA A 385 22.99 19.19 -3.04
N ALA A 386 21.86 19.18 -2.35
CA ALA A 386 21.80 19.39 -0.91
C ALA A 386 22.45 18.22 -0.12
N LEU A 387 22.21 16.97 -0.55
CA LEU A 387 22.82 15.81 0.06
C LEU A 387 24.34 15.77 -0.22
N ALA A 388 24.75 15.94 -1.46
CA ALA A 388 26.16 15.96 -1.85
C ALA A 388 26.97 17.04 -1.11
N LYS A 389 26.39 18.21 -0.86
CA LYS A 389 27.01 19.27 -0.06
C LYS A 389 27.29 18.81 1.37
N ARG A 390 26.33 18.11 2.01
CA ARG A 390 26.44 17.62 3.38
C ARG A 390 27.40 16.43 3.54
N LEU A 391 27.58 15.66 2.47
CA LEU A 391 28.49 14.53 2.46
C LEU A 391 29.96 14.93 2.19
N ARG A 392 30.20 16.17 1.75
CA ARG A 392 31.55 16.70 1.50
C ARG A 392 32.09 17.54 2.66
N GLY A 393 31.22 18.06 3.49
CA GLY A 393 31.57 19.03 4.53
C GLY A 393 31.52 18.53 5.91
#